data_8e665fd9526189ad421215f3dd9321b0
#
_entry.id   8e665fd9526189ad421215f3dd9321b0
#
_cell.length_a   1.000
_cell.length_b   1.000
_cell.length_c   1.000
_cell.angle_alpha   90.00
_cell.angle_beta   90.00
_cell.angle_gamma   90.00
#
_symmetry.space_group_name_H-M   'P 1'
#
loop_
_entity.id
_entity.type
_entity.pdbx_description
1 polymer ?
#
loop_
_entity_poly.entity_id
_entity_poly.type
_entity_poly.pdbx_seq_one_letter_code
_entity_poly.pdbx_strand_id
1 'polypeptide(L)'
;TEIYTLSLHDALPISGQKLGLRHLLEQIERFRRNEAVSVHPQLVHGLRNLLLDQESDPAFLAMALALPSENWIGQQLEVLDPVAVFTVRQQFRALIAQALREELLQRCRDLRVAGPYRYSAVDAGKRALRNGCLAYLLTPDLDGRVDPALLEKGLQQYRDADNMTDGIGALSCVVNADLEAGTALLADFHAKWKNDPLVVDKWLILQAGCTLPGTLDRVKALTAHPSFTYKNPNKVRSLIATFCAANHGQFHAADGAGYAFLGDQVLLLDALNPQIASRMITPLTQWRRCDPARRQLMREQLERIGGLPTLSDDVKEIVEKSLS
;
A
#
# COMPACT_ATOMS: atom_id res chain seq x y z
N THR A 1 -28.49 -29.36 0.41
CA THR A 1 -27.18 -29.09 1.06
C THR A 1 -26.13 -29.24 -0.04
N GLU A 2 -25.89 -28.19 -0.82
CA GLU A 2 -24.80 -28.15 -1.79
C GLU A 2 -23.51 -27.90 -1.01
N ILE A 3 -22.71 -28.93 -0.92
CA ILE A 3 -21.32 -28.87 -0.47
C ILE A 3 -20.56 -28.22 -1.63
N TYR A 4 -20.21 -26.92 -1.49
CA TYR A 4 -19.24 -26.28 -2.34
C TYR A 4 -17.90 -26.99 -2.13
N THR A 5 -17.56 -27.92 -3.00
CA THR A 5 -16.19 -28.40 -3.14
C THR A 5 -15.37 -27.26 -3.72
N LEU A 6 -14.71 -26.50 -2.83
CA LEU A 6 -13.64 -25.60 -3.25
C LEU A 6 -12.68 -26.41 -4.11
N SER A 7 -12.47 -26.01 -5.36
CA SER A 7 -11.51 -26.68 -6.23
C SER A 7 -10.11 -26.56 -5.59
N LEU A 8 -9.23 -27.51 -5.86
CA LEU A 8 -7.83 -27.44 -5.41
C LEU A 8 -7.17 -26.11 -5.82
N HIS A 9 -7.57 -25.56 -6.97
CA HIS A 9 -7.11 -24.24 -7.43
C HIS A 9 -7.58 -23.07 -6.55
N ASP A 10 -8.76 -23.13 -5.95
CA ASP A 10 -9.26 -22.09 -5.04
C ASP A 10 -8.64 -22.24 -3.63
N ALA A 11 -8.28 -23.44 -3.24
CA ALA A 11 -7.71 -23.74 -1.91
C ALA A 11 -6.21 -23.36 -1.80
N LEU A 12 -5.45 -23.44 -2.89
CA LEU A 12 -3.99 -23.19 -2.89
C LEU A 12 -3.61 -21.74 -2.57
N PRO A 13 -4.24 -20.68 -3.15
CA PRO A 13 -3.91 -19.30 -2.78
C PRO A 13 -4.27 -19.02 -1.33
N ILE A 14 -5.42 -19.51 -0.85
CA ILE A 14 -5.86 -19.33 0.54
C ILE A 14 -4.89 -20.00 1.51
N SER A 15 -4.40 -21.19 1.19
CA SER A 15 -3.44 -21.94 2.01
C SER A 15 -2.07 -21.26 2.02
N GLY A 16 -1.59 -20.78 0.87
CA GLY A 16 -0.35 -20.01 0.73
C GLY A 16 -0.41 -18.68 1.48
N GLN A 17 -1.51 -17.95 1.34
CA GLN A 17 -1.76 -16.70 2.06
C GLN A 17 -1.82 -16.91 3.59
N LYS A 18 -2.46 -18.02 4.06
CA LYS A 18 -2.49 -18.37 5.48
C LYS A 18 -1.10 -18.74 6.01
N LEU A 19 -0.30 -19.44 5.22
CA LEU A 19 1.08 -19.76 5.59
C LEU A 19 1.93 -18.48 5.69
N GLY A 20 1.85 -17.62 4.69
CA GLY A 20 2.52 -16.31 4.69
C GLY A 20 2.09 -15.45 5.88
N LEU A 21 0.79 -15.42 6.20
CA LEU A 21 0.25 -14.70 7.35
C LEU A 21 0.83 -15.25 8.67
N ARG A 22 0.84 -16.55 8.88
CA ARG A 22 1.41 -17.17 10.08
C ARG A 22 2.87 -16.80 10.26
N HIS A 23 3.68 -16.89 9.21
CA HIS A 23 5.07 -16.50 9.25
C HIS A 23 5.25 -15.02 9.56
N LEU A 24 4.48 -14.14 8.94
CA LEU A 24 4.54 -12.69 9.22
C LEU A 24 4.19 -12.38 10.68
N LEU A 25 3.16 -13.02 11.25
CA LEU A 25 2.81 -12.85 12.67
C LEU A 25 3.94 -13.29 13.59
N GLU A 26 4.56 -14.46 13.32
CA GLU A 26 5.73 -14.92 14.06
C GLU A 26 6.91 -13.94 13.97
N GLN A 27 7.18 -13.41 12.77
CA GLN A 27 8.26 -12.45 12.58
C GLN A 27 7.98 -11.11 13.28
N ILE A 28 6.72 -10.67 13.39
CA ILE A 28 6.34 -9.48 14.15
C ILE A 28 6.65 -9.67 15.64
N GLU A 29 6.34 -10.84 16.21
CA GLU A 29 6.67 -11.14 17.61
C GLU A 29 8.18 -11.20 17.84
N ARG A 30 8.95 -11.74 16.90
CA ARG A 30 10.42 -11.74 16.94
C ARG A 30 10.98 -10.32 16.86
N PHE A 31 10.47 -9.51 15.93
CA PHE A 31 10.86 -8.11 15.77
C PHE A 31 10.62 -7.29 17.06
N ARG A 32 9.49 -7.51 17.75
CA ARG A 32 9.19 -6.90 19.05
C ARG A 32 10.21 -7.26 20.15
N ARG A 33 10.88 -8.41 20.02
CA ARG A 33 11.97 -8.84 20.90
C ARG A 33 13.35 -8.41 20.40
N ASN A 34 13.43 -7.51 19.42
CA ASN A 34 14.66 -7.08 18.73
C ASN A 34 15.43 -8.21 18.04
N GLU A 35 14.74 -9.25 17.61
CA GLU A 35 15.32 -10.33 16.81
C GLU A 35 15.22 -9.97 15.32
N ALA A 36 16.18 -10.44 14.51
CA ALA A 36 16.17 -10.24 13.07
C ALA A 36 15.00 -10.96 12.38
N VAL A 37 14.39 -10.31 11.41
CA VAL A 37 13.36 -10.92 10.54
C VAL A 37 14.02 -11.95 9.62
N SER A 38 13.35 -13.04 9.42
CA SER A 38 13.79 -14.13 8.53
C SER A 38 12.62 -14.70 7.73
N VAL A 39 12.93 -15.38 6.64
CA VAL A 39 11.92 -16.07 5.80
C VAL A 39 12.21 -17.58 5.85
N HIS A 40 11.17 -18.36 6.15
CA HIS A 40 11.32 -19.80 6.22
C HIS A 40 11.65 -20.41 4.85
N PRO A 41 12.64 -21.32 4.73
CA PRO A 41 13.06 -21.89 3.43
C PRO A 41 11.92 -22.56 2.64
N GLN A 42 10.96 -23.18 3.33
CA GLN A 42 9.79 -23.79 2.67
C GLN A 42 8.89 -22.76 1.99
N LEU A 43 8.73 -21.55 2.57
CA LEU A 43 7.97 -20.48 1.93
C LEU A 43 8.69 -19.98 0.66
N VAL A 44 10.02 -19.78 0.75
CA VAL A 44 10.84 -19.42 -0.41
C VAL A 44 10.73 -20.49 -1.50
N HIS A 45 10.79 -21.77 -1.13
CA HIS A 45 10.62 -22.86 -2.09
C HIS A 45 9.24 -22.87 -2.73
N GLY A 46 8.18 -22.67 -1.95
CA GLY A 46 6.81 -22.55 -2.49
C GLY A 46 6.65 -21.40 -3.48
N LEU A 47 7.17 -20.21 -3.13
CA LEU A 47 7.14 -19.04 -4.01
C LEU A 47 7.99 -19.24 -5.27
N ARG A 48 9.13 -19.95 -5.17
CA ARG A 48 9.94 -20.33 -6.34
C ARG A 48 9.15 -21.21 -7.29
N ASN A 49 8.45 -22.22 -6.77
CA ASN A 49 7.61 -23.08 -7.59
C ASN A 49 6.49 -22.31 -8.31
N LEU A 50 5.85 -21.33 -7.63
CA LEU A 50 4.88 -20.44 -8.27
C LEU A 50 5.50 -19.60 -9.40
N LEU A 51 6.73 -19.11 -9.22
CA LEU A 51 7.43 -18.35 -10.25
C LEU A 51 7.87 -19.22 -11.43
N LEU A 52 8.17 -20.48 -11.22
CA LEU A 52 8.58 -21.42 -12.28
C LEU A 52 7.39 -22.07 -13.00
N ASP A 53 6.19 -21.98 -12.45
CA ASP A 53 4.96 -22.51 -13.03
C ASP A 53 4.57 -21.71 -14.28
N GLN A 54 4.55 -22.39 -15.44
CA GLN A 54 4.19 -21.82 -16.75
C GLN A 54 2.83 -22.27 -17.23
N GLU A 55 2.20 -23.23 -16.54
CA GLU A 55 0.94 -23.83 -16.94
C GLU A 55 -0.27 -23.14 -16.31
N SER A 56 -0.11 -22.63 -15.07
CA SER A 56 -1.20 -21.96 -14.35
C SER A 56 -1.49 -20.56 -14.89
N ASP A 57 -2.72 -20.10 -14.68
CA ASP A 57 -3.15 -18.75 -15.06
C ASP A 57 -2.25 -17.70 -14.39
N PRO A 58 -1.62 -16.80 -15.15
CA PRO A 58 -0.79 -15.73 -14.61
C PRO A 58 -1.52 -14.80 -13.62
N ALA A 59 -2.84 -14.58 -13.77
CA ALA A 59 -3.60 -13.77 -12.82
C ALA A 59 -3.69 -14.48 -11.45
N PHE A 60 -3.90 -15.80 -11.45
CA PHE A 60 -3.85 -16.62 -10.25
C PHE A 60 -2.47 -16.58 -9.58
N LEU A 61 -1.39 -16.77 -10.36
CA LEU A 61 -0.02 -16.70 -9.85
C LEU A 61 0.32 -15.33 -9.25
N ALA A 62 -0.17 -14.24 -9.87
CA ALA A 62 -0.01 -12.89 -9.33
C ALA A 62 -0.66 -12.73 -7.94
N MET A 63 -1.85 -13.29 -7.76
CA MET A 63 -2.54 -13.30 -6.45
C MET A 63 -1.81 -14.17 -5.42
N ALA A 64 -1.32 -15.34 -5.83
CA ALA A 64 -0.59 -16.26 -4.96
C ALA A 64 0.77 -15.71 -4.52
N LEU A 65 1.43 -14.91 -5.38
CA LEU A 65 2.71 -14.25 -5.08
C LEU A 65 2.55 -13.07 -4.10
N ALA A 66 1.36 -12.48 -4.01
CA ALA A 66 1.14 -11.32 -3.16
C ALA A 66 1.23 -11.68 -1.67
N LEU A 67 1.92 -10.88 -0.87
CA LEU A 67 1.93 -11.01 0.59
C LEU A 67 0.59 -10.53 1.19
N PRO A 68 0.17 -11.08 2.35
CA PRO A 68 -0.95 -10.57 3.12
C PRO A 68 -0.87 -9.05 3.31
N SER A 69 -2.01 -8.37 3.24
CA SER A 69 -2.05 -6.93 3.45
C SER A 69 -1.78 -6.56 4.91
N GLU A 70 -1.24 -5.36 5.14
CA GLU A 70 -0.99 -4.85 6.50
C GLU A 70 -2.27 -4.81 7.34
N ASN A 71 -3.39 -4.45 6.73
CA ASN A 71 -4.69 -4.48 7.40
C ASN A 71 -5.09 -5.89 7.82
N TRP A 72 -4.90 -6.89 6.95
CA TRP A 72 -5.24 -8.27 7.31
C TRP A 72 -4.32 -8.81 8.40
N ILE A 73 -3.01 -8.54 8.33
CA ILE A 73 -2.05 -8.88 9.39
C ILE A 73 -2.46 -8.21 10.71
N GLY A 74 -2.75 -6.91 10.67
CA GLY A 74 -3.13 -6.13 11.85
C GLY A 74 -4.42 -6.61 12.51
N GLN A 75 -5.38 -7.16 11.73
CA GLN A 75 -6.61 -7.75 12.28
C GLN A 75 -6.37 -9.01 13.13
N GLN A 76 -5.23 -9.69 12.95
CA GLN A 76 -4.88 -10.89 13.70
C GLN A 76 -4.14 -10.59 15.02
N LEU A 77 -3.71 -9.35 15.22
CA LEU A 77 -2.97 -8.93 16.42
C LEU A 77 -3.93 -8.47 17.51
N GLU A 78 -3.69 -8.86 18.75
CA GLU A 78 -4.42 -8.36 19.92
C GLU A 78 -4.12 -6.88 20.15
N VAL A 79 -2.85 -6.51 20.13
CA VAL A 79 -2.38 -5.13 20.18
C VAL A 79 -1.71 -4.80 18.84
N LEU A 80 -2.27 -3.82 18.15
CA LEU A 80 -1.77 -3.37 16.85
C LEU A 80 -0.59 -2.40 17.02
N ASP A 81 0.55 -2.79 16.49
CA ASP A 81 1.67 -1.88 16.19
C ASP A 81 1.79 -1.75 14.66
N PRO A 82 1.22 -0.70 14.06
CA PRO A 82 1.18 -0.57 12.61
C PRO A 82 2.57 -0.43 11.99
N VAL A 83 3.52 0.19 12.70
CA VAL A 83 4.90 0.37 12.20
C VAL A 83 5.66 -0.95 12.25
N ALA A 84 5.49 -1.77 13.29
CA ALA A 84 6.07 -3.11 13.32
C ALA A 84 5.51 -3.97 12.18
N VAL A 85 4.19 -3.95 11.94
CA VAL A 85 3.55 -4.66 10.81
C VAL A 85 4.15 -4.21 9.48
N PHE A 86 4.22 -2.91 9.25
CA PHE A 86 4.81 -2.35 8.03
C PHE A 86 6.28 -2.76 7.87
N THR A 87 7.11 -2.53 8.90
CA THR A 87 8.56 -2.79 8.86
C THR A 87 8.86 -4.26 8.59
N VAL A 88 8.22 -5.16 9.36
CA VAL A 88 8.42 -6.61 9.19
C VAL A 88 7.97 -7.06 7.80
N ARG A 89 6.83 -6.58 7.32
CA ARG A 89 6.34 -6.94 5.99
C ARG A 89 7.28 -6.47 4.88
N GLN A 90 7.88 -5.28 4.99
CA GLN A 90 8.86 -4.77 4.02
C GLN A 90 10.17 -5.57 4.07
N GLN A 91 10.71 -5.84 5.26
CA GLN A 91 11.92 -6.67 5.41
C GLN A 91 11.68 -8.09 4.88
N PHE A 92 10.53 -8.68 5.20
CA PHE A 92 10.15 -10.01 4.72
C PHE A 92 10.08 -10.06 3.18
N ARG A 93 9.53 -9.01 2.57
CA ARG A 93 9.46 -8.85 1.12
C ARG A 93 10.85 -8.68 0.49
N ALA A 94 11.73 -7.90 1.12
CA ALA A 94 13.11 -7.71 0.68
C ALA A 94 13.90 -9.03 0.70
N LEU A 95 13.76 -9.82 1.77
CA LEU A 95 14.40 -11.14 1.88
C LEU A 95 13.91 -12.12 0.82
N ILE A 96 12.60 -12.14 0.52
CA ILE A 96 12.03 -12.94 -0.57
C ILE A 96 12.60 -12.47 -1.92
N ALA A 97 12.63 -11.15 -2.16
CA ALA A 97 13.16 -10.57 -3.39
C ALA A 97 14.64 -10.95 -3.60
N GLN A 98 15.43 -10.92 -2.54
CA GLN A 98 16.82 -11.35 -2.56
C GLN A 98 16.96 -12.86 -2.89
N ALA A 99 16.17 -13.70 -2.23
CA ALA A 99 16.25 -15.15 -2.40
C ALA A 99 15.73 -15.67 -3.76
N LEU A 100 14.87 -14.89 -4.42
CA LEU A 100 14.21 -15.26 -5.69
C LEU A 100 14.54 -14.31 -6.84
N ARG A 101 15.65 -13.56 -6.73
CA ARG A 101 16.02 -12.50 -7.68
C ARG A 101 16.04 -12.97 -9.13
N GLU A 102 16.66 -14.10 -9.39
CA GLU A 102 16.82 -14.62 -10.77
C GLU A 102 15.48 -15.08 -11.36
N GLU A 103 14.68 -15.77 -10.57
CA GLU A 103 13.35 -16.23 -10.99
C GLU A 103 12.40 -15.04 -11.26
N LEU A 104 12.44 -14.01 -10.41
CA LEU A 104 11.68 -12.77 -10.61
C LEU A 104 12.11 -12.03 -11.88
N LEU A 105 13.41 -11.92 -12.12
CA LEU A 105 13.97 -11.32 -13.35
C LEU A 105 13.57 -12.11 -14.59
N GLN A 106 13.62 -13.45 -14.53
CA GLN A 106 13.21 -14.31 -15.64
C GLN A 106 11.73 -14.13 -15.95
N ARG A 107 10.87 -14.16 -14.92
CA ARG A 107 9.42 -13.94 -15.12
C ARG A 107 9.09 -12.57 -15.69
N CYS A 108 9.79 -11.51 -15.28
CA CYS A 108 9.61 -10.19 -15.88
C CYS A 108 9.92 -10.18 -17.40
N ARG A 109 10.88 -11.00 -17.85
CA ARG A 109 11.19 -11.16 -19.28
C ARG A 109 10.13 -11.96 -20.02
N ASP A 110 9.76 -13.13 -19.48
CA ASP A 110 8.84 -14.08 -20.11
C ASP A 110 7.41 -13.56 -20.25
N LEU A 111 7.00 -12.68 -19.34
CA LEU A 111 5.65 -12.11 -19.29
C LEU A 111 5.48 -10.81 -20.10
N ARG A 112 6.50 -10.41 -20.89
CA ARG A 112 6.32 -9.28 -21.81
C ARG A 112 5.28 -9.60 -22.86
N VAL A 113 4.27 -8.75 -22.96
CA VAL A 113 3.27 -8.82 -24.04
C VAL A 113 3.83 -8.08 -25.24
N ALA A 114 3.92 -8.76 -26.37
CA ALA A 114 4.43 -8.17 -27.60
C ALA A 114 3.32 -7.50 -28.42
N GLY A 115 3.69 -6.49 -29.22
CA GLY A 115 2.79 -5.75 -30.10
C GLY A 115 2.00 -4.65 -29.40
N PRO A 116 1.19 -3.88 -30.13
CA PRO A 116 0.41 -2.78 -29.57
C PRO A 116 -0.65 -3.28 -28.59
N TYR A 117 -0.96 -2.46 -27.60
CA TYR A 117 -1.95 -2.82 -26.57
C TYR A 117 -3.28 -3.26 -27.18
N ARG A 118 -3.72 -4.44 -26.76
CA ARG A 118 -5.08 -4.95 -26.93
C ARG A 118 -5.54 -5.56 -25.62
N TYR A 119 -6.79 -5.35 -25.25
CA TYR A 119 -7.33 -6.00 -24.07
C TYR A 119 -7.51 -7.50 -24.32
N SER A 120 -6.93 -8.30 -23.43
CA SER A 120 -7.19 -9.73 -23.32
C SER A 120 -7.04 -10.11 -21.83
N ALA A 121 -7.87 -11.02 -21.33
CA ALA A 121 -7.82 -11.47 -19.94
C ALA A 121 -6.46 -12.14 -19.64
N VAL A 122 -5.93 -12.92 -20.59
CA VAL A 122 -4.61 -13.58 -20.47
C VAL A 122 -3.50 -12.54 -20.35
N ASP A 123 -3.50 -11.51 -21.21
CA ASP A 123 -2.48 -10.46 -21.15
C ASP A 123 -2.62 -9.58 -19.92
N ALA A 124 -3.85 -9.36 -19.42
CA ALA A 124 -4.08 -8.69 -18.14
C ALA A 124 -3.44 -9.48 -16.97
N GLY A 125 -3.60 -10.80 -16.95
CA GLY A 125 -2.94 -11.69 -16.00
C GLY A 125 -1.41 -11.64 -16.11
N LYS A 126 -0.85 -11.69 -17.33
CA LYS A 126 0.59 -11.53 -17.55
C LYS A 126 1.13 -10.21 -17.03
N ARG A 127 0.43 -9.09 -17.28
CA ARG A 127 0.80 -7.77 -16.74
C ARG A 127 0.72 -7.74 -15.21
N ALA A 128 -0.31 -8.33 -14.62
CA ALA A 128 -0.45 -8.38 -13.16
C ALA A 128 0.73 -9.13 -12.51
N LEU A 129 1.08 -10.31 -13.02
CA LEU A 129 2.21 -11.10 -12.50
C LEU A 129 3.56 -10.39 -12.74
N ARG A 130 3.77 -9.82 -13.93
CA ARG A 130 4.97 -9.06 -14.25
C ARG A 130 5.15 -7.86 -13.31
N ASN A 131 4.08 -7.09 -13.07
CA ASN A 131 4.12 -5.96 -12.14
C ASN A 131 4.34 -6.41 -10.70
N GLY A 132 3.79 -7.57 -10.29
CA GLY A 132 4.07 -8.21 -9.02
C GLY A 132 5.55 -8.56 -8.86
N CYS A 133 6.17 -9.17 -9.87
CA CYS A 133 7.61 -9.47 -9.89
C CYS A 133 8.47 -8.20 -9.82
N LEU A 134 8.13 -7.17 -10.61
CA LEU A 134 8.83 -5.88 -10.57
C LEU A 134 8.74 -5.24 -9.18
N ALA A 135 7.57 -5.33 -8.55
CA ALA A 135 7.36 -4.79 -7.22
C ALA A 135 8.22 -5.48 -6.14
N TYR A 136 8.52 -6.77 -6.27
CA TYR A 136 9.53 -7.44 -5.42
C TYR A 136 10.94 -6.94 -5.74
N LEU A 137 11.31 -6.91 -7.01
CA LEU A 137 12.65 -6.50 -7.46
C LEU A 137 13.02 -5.07 -7.05
N LEU A 138 12.05 -4.16 -7.01
CA LEU A 138 12.25 -2.77 -6.59
C LEU A 138 11.97 -2.53 -5.10
N THR A 139 11.73 -3.58 -4.32
CA THR A 139 11.68 -3.42 -2.86
C THR A 139 13.07 -3.09 -2.34
N PRO A 140 13.26 -1.98 -1.60
CA PRO A 140 14.53 -1.66 -0.97
C PRO A 140 15.04 -2.83 -0.10
N ASP A 141 16.34 -3.06 -0.09
CA ASP A 141 17.00 -4.04 0.77
C ASP A 141 16.90 -3.64 2.26
N LEU A 142 17.49 -4.44 3.14
CA LEU A 142 17.46 -4.18 4.58
C LEU A 142 18.22 -2.89 4.98
N ASP A 143 19.08 -2.38 4.13
CA ASP A 143 19.76 -1.09 4.29
C ASP A 143 19.00 0.08 3.64
N GLY A 144 17.83 -0.17 3.07
CA GLY A 144 16.99 0.83 2.39
C GLY A 144 17.48 1.20 0.99
N ARG A 145 18.29 0.36 0.34
CA ARG A 145 18.86 0.62 -0.99
C ARG A 145 18.17 -0.21 -2.05
N VAL A 146 18.10 0.33 -3.26
CA VAL A 146 17.66 -0.40 -4.45
C VAL A 146 18.81 -0.48 -5.43
N ASP A 147 19.04 -1.67 -6.00
CA ASP A 147 20.04 -1.88 -7.04
C ASP A 147 19.74 -0.97 -8.25
N PRO A 148 20.69 -0.09 -8.67
CA PRO A 148 20.48 0.82 -9.79
C PRO A 148 20.08 0.11 -11.09
N ALA A 149 20.58 -1.11 -11.33
CA ALA A 149 20.22 -1.88 -12.52
C ALA A 149 18.76 -2.40 -12.46
N LEU A 150 18.22 -2.62 -11.26
CA LEU A 150 16.82 -2.95 -11.08
C LEU A 150 15.94 -1.70 -11.19
N LEU A 151 16.37 -0.59 -10.62
CA LEU A 151 15.68 0.70 -10.75
C LEU A 151 15.52 1.06 -12.23
N GLU A 152 16.58 0.94 -13.04
CA GLU A 152 16.54 1.19 -14.48
C GLU A 152 15.51 0.30 -15.21
N LYS A 153 15.29 -0.95 -14.76
CA LYS A 153 14.23 -1.81 -15.33
C LYS A 153 12.83 -1.24 -15.05
N GLY A 154 12.58 -0.68 -13.88
CA GLY A 154 11.34 0.02 -13.56
C GLY A 154 11.14 1.25 -14.41
N LEU A 155 12.19 2.08 -14.56
CA LEU A 155 12.19 3.26 -15.42
C LEU A 155 11.92 2.89 -16.88
N GLN A 156 12.57 1.84 -17.36
CA GLN A 156 12.38 1.35 -18.73
C GLN A 156 10.96 0.82 -18.96
N GLN A 157 10.41 0.07 -17.99
CA GLN A 157 9.03 -0.40 -18.10
C GLN A 157 8.04 0.76 -18.16
N TYR A 158 8.25 1.83 -17.40
CA TYR A 158 7.41 3.03 -17.47
C TYR A 158 7.50 3.71 -18.85
N ARG A 159 8.71 3.88 -19.38
CA ARG A 159 8.94 4.49 -20.71
C ARG A 159 8.33 3.69 -21.86
N ASP A 160 8.42 2.35 -21.78
CA ASP A 160 7.91 1.44 -22.79
C ASP A 160 6.40 1.18 -22.69
N ALA A 161 5.74 1.63 -21.62
CA ALA A 161 4.35 1.30 -21.37
C ALA A 161 3.40 2.00 -22.37
N ASP A 162 2.68 1.20 -23.12
CA ASP A 162 1.60 1.63 -24.03
C ASP A 162 0.21 1.51 -23.40
N ASN A 163 0.15 1.13 -22.13
CA ASN A 163 -1.07 0.94 -21.37
C ASN A 163 -0.93 1.42 -19.90
N MET A 164 -2.08 1.75 -19.30
CA MET A 164 -2.12 2.30 -17.94
C MET A 164 -1.65 1.28 -16.88
N THR A 165 -1.89 0.00 -17.07
CA THR A 165 -1.54 -1.05 -16.09
C THR A 165 -0.02 -1.16 -15.90
N ASP A 166 0.73 -1.26 -16.99
CA ASP A 166 2.18 -1.35 -16.96
C ASP A 166 2.82 -0.02 -16.52
N GLY A 167 2.27 1.12 -17.01
CA GLY A 167 2.74 2.45 -16.64
C GLY A 167 2.59 2.74 -15.14
N ILE A 168 1.40 2.55 -14.58
CA ILE A 168 1.15 2.75 -13.13
C ILE A 168 1.89 1.70 -12.30
N GLY A 169 1.94 0.44 -12.75
CA GLY A 169 2.68 -0.60 -12.06
C GLY A 169 4.16 -0.24 -11.88
N ALA A 170 4.81 0.19 -12.95
CA ALA A 170 6.20 0.64 -12.90
C ALA A 170 6.37 1.93 -12.06
N LEU A 171 5.52 2.94 -12.29
CA LEU A 171 5.55 4.20 -11.55
C LEU A 171 5.40 3.98 -10.04
N SER A 172 4.45 3.13 -9.62
CA SER A 172 4.27 2.78 -8.20
C SER A 172 5.51 2.15 -7.58
N CYS A 173 6.18 1.26 -8.33
CA CYS A 173 7.41 0.63 -7.85
C CYS A 173 8.55 1.65 -7.70
N VAL A 174 8.76 2.51 -8.71
CA VAL A 174 9.84 3.52 -8.69
C VAL A 174 9.61 4.56 -7.59
N VAL A 175 8.37 5.03 -7.39
CA VAL A 175 8.01 6.02 -6.35
C VAL A 175 8.35 5.50 -4.94
N ASN A 176 8.30 4.19 -4.72
CA ASN A 176 8.63 3.55 -3.45
C ASN A 176 10.08 3.06 -3.36
N ALA A 177 10.82 3.13 -4.45
CA ALA A 177 12.21 2.66 -4.53
C ALA A 177 13.23 3.80 -4.43
N ASP A 178 12.94 4.92 -5.09
CA ASP A 178 13.85 6.06 -5.19
C ASP A 178 13.09 7.38 -5.27
N LEU A 179 13.41 8.30 -4.38
CA LEU A 179 12.68 9.56 -4.26
C LEU A 179 12.91 10.49 -5.46
N GLU A 180 14.13 10.58 -5.98
CA GLU A 180 14.48 11.45 -7.09
C GLU A 180 13.84 10.95 -8.39
N ALA A 181 14.09 9.69 -8.73
CA ALA A 181 13.51 9.05 -9.90
C ALA A 181 11.97 9.03 -9.84
N GLY A 182 11.41 8.72 -8.67
CA GLY A 182 9.96 8.73 -8.43
C GLY A 182 9.34 10.11 -8.65
N THR A 183 9.98 11.17 -8.15
CA THR A 183 9.53 12.56 -8.33
C THR A 183 9.56 12.95 -9.81
N ALA A 184 10.62 12.61 -10.52
CA ALA A 184 10.75 12.89 -11.96
C ALA A 184 9.65 12.18 -12.77
N LEU A 185 9.39 10.91 -12.51
CA LEU A 185 8.33 10.17 -13.19
C LEU A 185 6.92 10.66 -12.83
N LEU A 186 6.67 11.06 -11.58
CA LEU A 186 5.39 11.65 -11.17
C LEU A 186 5.14 12.99 -11.89
N ALA A 187 6.16 13.79 -12.11
CA ALA A 187 6.06 15.03 -12.87
C ALA A 187 5.73 14.77 -14.35
N ASP A 188 6.41 13.80 -14.98
CA ASP A 188 6.13 13.37 -16.36
C ASP A 188 4.70 12.83 -16.48
N PHE A 189 4.29 11.93 -15.57
CA PHE A 189 2.95 11.37 -15.56
C PHE A 189 1.87 12.45 -15.41
N HIS A 190 2.07 13.40 -14.50
CA HIS A 190 1.14 14.51 -14.32
C HIS A 190 1.08 15.40 -15.57
N ALA A 191 2.22 15.76 -16.16
CA ALA A 191 2.26 16.58 -17.37
C ALA A 191 1.47 15.93 -18.52
N LYS A 192 1.57 14.61 -18.66
CA LYS A 192 0.87 13.83 -19.69
C LYS A 192 -0.64 13.73 -19.43
N TRP A 193 -1.07 13.62 -18.16
CA TRP A 193 -2.43 13.25 -17.81
C TRP A 193 -3.21 14.32 -17.03
N LYS A 194 -2.67 15.51 -16.82
CA LYS A 194 -3.28 16.57 -15.99
C LYS A 194 -4.70 16.99 -16.39
N ASN A 195 -5.10 16.72 -17.64
CA ASN A 195 -6.42 17.03 -18.15
C ASN A 195 -7.44 15.89 -17.96
N ASP A 196 -7.01 14.73 -17.45
CA ASP A 196 -7.90 13.62 -17.11
C ASP A 196 -8.08 13.52 -15.59
N PRO A 197 -9.24 13.94 -15.04
CA PRO A 197 -9.46 13.97 -13.61
C PRO A 197 -9.32 12.60 -12.92
N LEU A 198 -9.68 11.49 -13.60
CA LEU A 198 -9.60 10.14 -13.03
C LEU A 198 -8.15 9.62 -13.00
N VAL A 199 -7.32 10.04 -13.95
CA VAL A 199 -5.90 9.71 -13.94
C VAL A 199 -5.15 10.58 -12.94
N VAL A 200 -5.55 11.84 -12.76
CA VAL A 200 -5.03 12.69 -11.67
C VAL A 200 -5.35 12.10 -10.30
N ASP A 201 -6.50 11.44 -10.10
CA ASP A 201 -6.77 10.72 -8.85
C ASP A 201 -5.73 9.63 -8.59
N LYS A 202 -5.33 8.87 -9.62
CA LYS A 202 -4.26 7.86 -9.50
C LYS A 202 -2.90 8.49 -9.16
N TRP A 203 -2.58 9.64 -9.76
CA TRP A 203 -1.37 10.40 -9.45
C TRP A 203 -1.32 10.85 -7.99
N LEU A 204 -2.45 11.30 -7.41
CA LEU A 204 -2.56 11.64 -5.99
C LEU A 204 -2.40 10.39 -5.10
N ILE A 205 -3.04 9.27 -5.46
CA ILE A 205 -2.93 7.98 -4.74
C ILE A 205 -1.47 7.51 -4.67
N LEU A 206 -0.73 7.57 -5.78
CA LEU A 206 0.67 7.14 -5.82
C LEU A 206 1.55 7.96 -4.88
N GLN A 207 1.33 9.26 -4.81
CA GLN A 207 2.09 10.14 -3.91
C GLN A 207 1.72 9.94 -2.43
N ALA A 208 0.42 9.84 -2.13
CA ALA A 208 -0.06 9.60 -0.78
C ALA A 208 0.35 8.20 -0.25
N GLY A 209 0.43 7.21 -1.15
CA GLY A 209 0.87 5.84 -0.85
C GLY A 209 2.38 5.64 -0.84
N CYS A 210 3.18 6.67 -1.14
CA CYS A 210 4.64 6.58 -1.09
C CYS A 210 5.10 6.29 0.34
N THR A 211 5.87 5.21 0.52
CA THR A 211 6.34 4.77 1.85
C THR A 211 7.64 5.42 2.28
N LEU A 212 8.30 6.18 1.40
CA LEU A 212 9.55 6.86 1.69
C LEU A 212 9.36 8.04 2.66
N PRO A 213 10.37 8.40 3.44
CA PRO A 213 10.31 9.52 4.39
C PRO A 213 9.86 10.84 3.76
N GLY A 214 9.23 11.70 4.55
CA GLY A 214 8.75 13.02 4.11
C GLY A 214 7.44 12.98 3.31
N THR A 215 6.75 11.83 3.24
CA THR A 215 5.49 11.71 2.50
C THR A 215 4.39 12.57 3.09
N LEU A 216 4.31 12.74 4.41
CA LEU A 216 3.33 13.63 5.02
C LEU A 216 3.48 15.07 4.54
N ASP A 217 4.71 15.59 4.45
CA ASP A 217 4.96 16.95 3.98
C ASP A 217 4.59 17.12 2.50
N ARG A 218 4.89 16.11 1.67
CA ARG A 218 4.44 16.08 0.27
C ARG A 218 2.92 16.06 0.16
N VAL A 219 2.23 15.27 0.98
CA VAL A 219 0.76 15.23 1.03
C VAL A 219 0.19 16.59 1.44
N LYS A 220 0.76 17.23 2.47
CA LYS A 220 0.38 18.60 2.88
C LYS A 220 0.55 19.59 1.73
N ALA A 221 1.68 19.58 1.04
CA ALA A 221 1.93 20.45 -0.11
C ALA A 221 0.91 20.21 -1.25
N LEU A 222 0.52 18.96 -1.47
CA LEU A 222 -0.47 18.59 -2.49
C LEU A 222 -1.89 19.10 -2.18
N THR A 223 -2.24 19.38 -0.92
CA THR A 223 -3.54 20.00 -0.61
C THR A 223 -3.68 21.40 -1.15
N ALA A 224 -2.56 22.09 -1.45
CA ALA A 224 -2.52 23.40 -2.12
C ALA A 224 -2.27 23.32 -3.64
N HIS A 225 -2.11 22.11 -4.19
CA HIS A 225 -1.82 21.93 -5.62
C HIS A 225 -3.07 22.20 -6.49
N PRO A 226 -2.95 22.87 -7.67
CA PRO A 226 -4.10 23.17 -8.54
C PRO A 226 -4.93 21.96 -8.97
N SER A 227 -4.34 20.75 -8.99
CA SER A 227 -5.03 19.50 -9.30
C SER A 227 -5.82 18.90 -8.14
N PHE A 228 -5.75 19.49 -6.94
CA PHE A 228 -6.49 19.07 -5.76
C PHE A 228 -7.59 20.08 -5.40
N THR A 229 -8.70 19.59 -4.86
CA THR A 229 -9.74 20.45 -4.27
C THR A 229 -10.54 19.67 -3.23
N TYR A 230 -10.82 20.28 -2.11
CA TYR A 230 -11.68 19.74 -1.05
C TYR A 230 -13.16 19.57 -1.48
N LYS A 231 -13.59 20.29 -2.54
CA LYS A 231 -14.96 20.21 -3.07
C LYS A 231 -15.23 18.90 -3.82
N ASN A 232 -14.18 18.17 -4.22
CA ASN A 232 -14.32 16.90 -4.93
C ASN A 232 -14.01 15.70 -4.00
N PRO A 233 -15.00 14.89 -3.62
CA PRO A 233 -14.81 13.72 -2.75
C PRO A 233 -13.77 12.71 -3.24
N ASN A 234 -13.61 12.58 -4.57
CA ASN A 234 -12.63 11.65 -5.12
C ASN A 234 -11.20 12.18 -4.88
N LYS A 235 -10.96 13.50 -5.03
CA LYS A 235 -9.66 14.11 -4.72
C LYS A 235 -9.31 13.94 -3.24
N VAL A 236 -10.27 14.19 -2.34
CA VAL A 236 -10.09 13.99 -0.89
C VAL A 236 -9.72 12.52 -0.59
N ARG A 237 -10.46 11.57 -1.16
CA ARG A 237 -10.17 10.15 -0.99
C ARG A 237 -8.80 9.76 -1.55
N SER A 238 -8.48 10.23 -2.76
CA SER A 238 -7.23 9.88 -3.44
C SER A 238 -5.99 10.40 -2.73
N LEU A 239 -6.05 11.54 -2.07
CA LEU A 239 -4.91 12.11 -1.36
C LEU A 239 -4.97 11.79 0.14
N ILE A 240 -6.00 12.28 0.83
CA ILE A 240 -6.05 12.28 2.29
C ILE A 240 -6.39 10.87 2.82
N ALA A 241 -7.46 10.23 2.29
CA ALA A 241 -7.81 8.90 2.78
C ALA A 241 -6.74 7.85 2.44
N THR A 242 -6.10 7.94 1.26
CA THR A 242 -5.00 7.04 0.91
C THR A 242 -3.85 7.17 1.90
N PHE A 243 -3.42 8.39 2.23
CA PHE A 243 -2.36 8.59 3.24
C PHE A 243 -2.77 8.06 4.62
N CYS A 244 -3.95 8.44 5.10
CA CYS A 244 -4.36 8.14 6.47
C CYS A 244 -4.79 6.68 6.70
N ALA A 245 -5.30 5.99 5.67
CA ALA A 245 -5.85 4.64 5.81
C ALA A 245 -5.00 3.54 5.17
N ALA A 246 -4.07 3.88 4.27
CA ALA A 246 -3.29 2.88 3.53
C ALA A 246 -1.77 3.04 3.68
N ASN A 247 -1.27 4.19 4.12
CA ASN A 247 0.16 4.41 4.32
C ASN A 247 0.54 4.22 5.81
N HIS A 248 0.52 2.98 6.28
CA HIS A 248 0.71 2.67 7.69
C HIS A 248 2.08 3.12 8.23
N GLY A 249 3.15 2.99 7.43
CA GLY A 249 4.50 3.37 7.86
C GLY A 249 4.66 4.87 8.15
N GLN A 250 4.00 5.73 7.36
CA GLN A 250 4.14 7.17 7.50
C GLN A 250 3.02 7.79 8.35
N PHE A 251 1.78 7.30 8.22
CA PHE A 251 0.63 7.80 8.99
C PHE A 251 0.79 7.53 10.49
N HIS A 252 1.30 6.35 10.85
CA HIS A 252 1.49 5.93 12.25
C HIS A 252 2.89 6.23 12.79
N ALA A 253 3.59 7.23 12.23
CA ALA A 253 4.87 7.69 12.76
C ALA A 253 4.78 8.03 14.25
N ALA A 254 5.87 7.80 14.99
CA ALA A 254 5.86 7.88 16.46
C ALA A 254 5.59 9.29 17.01
N ASP A 255 5.83 10.33 16.20
CA ASP A 255 5.58 11.72 16.56
C ASP A 255 4.09 12.13 16.54
N GLY A 256 3.21 11.25 16.03
CA GLY A 256 1.77 11.52 15.91
C GLY A 256 1.38 12.57 14.86
N ALA A 257 2.33 13.04 14.05
CA ALA A 257 2.08 14.09 13.05
C ALA A 257 1.03 13.67 12.02
N GLY A 258 0.94 12.37 11.67
CA GLY A 258 -0.12 11.83 10.81
C GLY A 258 -1.50 11.95 11.44
N TYR A 259 -1.61 11.71 12.74
CA TYR A 259 -2.89 11.83 13.47
C TYR A 259 -3.35 13.28 13.59
N ALA A 260 -2.40 14.19 13.90
CA ALA A 260 -2.69 15.63 13.93
C ALA A 260 -3.15 16.13 12.55
N PHE A 261 -2.45 15.72 11.47
CA PHE A 261 -2.87 16.02 10.11
C PHE A 261 -4.29 15.54 9.82
N LEU A 262 -4.63 14.29 10.16
CA LEU A 262 -5.99 13.78 9.95
C LEU A 262 -7.02 14.56 10.76
N GLY A 263 -6.73 14.90 12.02
CA GLY A 263 -7.59 15.75 12.84
C GLY A 263 -7.89 17.09 12.18
N ASP A 264 -6.86 17.77 11.66
CA ASP A 264 -7.03 19.05 10.93
C ASP A 264 -7.87 18.88 9.66
N GLN A 265 -7.66 17.78 8.92
CA GLN A 265 -8.45 17.50 7.73
C GLN A 265 -9.92 17.21 8.05
N VAL A 266 -10.21 16.48 9.14
CA VAL A 266 -11.58 16.20 9.59
C VAL A 266 -12.29 17.52 9.93
N LEU A 267 -11.66 18.41 10.69
CA LEU A 267 -12.23 19.69 11.07
C LEU A 267 -12.50 20.61 9.86
N LEU A 268 -11.57 20.65 8.91
CA LEU A 268 -11.76 21.39 7.67
C LEU A 268 -12.91 20.81 6.84
N LEU A 269 -12.96 19.50 6.70
CA LEU A 269 -13.97 18.81 5.91
C LEU A 269 -15.36 18.86 6.57
N ASP A 270 -15.43 18.87 7.89
CA ASP A 270 -16.69 18.96 8.62
C ASP A 270 -17.46 20.24 8.27
N ALA A 271 -16.76 21.36 8.18
CA ALA A 271 -17.35 22.62 7.73
C ALA A 271 -17.78 22.65 6.25
N LEU A 272 -17.22 21.77 5.40
CA LEU A 272 -17.51 21.72 3.97
C LEU A 272 -18.47 20.61 3.59
N ASN A 273 -18.31 19.42 4.15
CA ASN A 273 -19.10 18.22 3.90
C ASN A 273 -18.99 17.22 5.06
N PRO A 274 -19.90 17.30 6.04
CA PRO A 274 -19.92 16.44 7.23
C PRO A 274 -19.87 14.94 6.93
N GLN A 275 -20.54 14.48 5.87
CA GLN A 275 -20.56 13.07 5.49
C GLN A 275 -19.17 12.56 5.02
N ILE A 276 -18.37 13.42 4.42
CA ILE A 276 -16.97 13.05 4.08
C ILE A 276 -16.13 13.07 5.34
N ALA A 277 -16.24 14.09 6.18
CA ALA A 277 -15.52 14.21 7.43
C ALA A 277 -15.75 12.99 8.34
N SER A 278 -17.01 12.57 8.50
CA SER A 278 -17.38 11.41 9.32
C SER A 278 -16.78 10.09 8.83
N ARG A 279 -16.59 9.92 7.51
CA ARG A 279 -15.89 8.76 6.96
C ARG A 279 -14.36 8.88 7.11
N MET A 280 -13.83 10.10 7.02
CA MET A 280 -12.39 10.33 7.12
C MET A 280 -11.83 10.07 8.52
N ILE A 281 -12.63 10.26 9.59
CA ILE A 281 -12.19 10.06 10.98
C ILE A 281 -11.93 8.57 11.33
N THR A 282 -12.41 7.63 10.52
CA THR A 282 -12.35 6.18 10.78
C THR A 282 -10.98 5.66 11.21
N PRO A 283 -9.82 6.07 10.64
CA PRO A 283 -8.53 5.60 11.12
C PRO A 283 -8.28 5.92 12.61
N LEU A 284 -8.73 7.07 13.12
CA LEU A 284 -8.58 7.42 14.53
C LEU A 284 -9.46 6.57 15.46
N THR A 285 -10.61 6.07 15.00
CA THR A 285 -11.51 5.25 15.82
C THR A 285 -10.92 3.88 16.22
N GLN A 286 -9.81 3.46 15.56
CA GLN A 286 -9.10 2.23 15.89
C GLN A 286 -8.12 2.36 17.07
N TRP A 287 -8.07 3.50 17.73
CA TRP A 287 -7.12 3.85 18.77
C TRP A 287 -6.99 2.82 19.90
N ARG A 288 -8.12 2.21 20.33
CA ARG A 288 -8.10 1.22 21.42
C ARG A 288 -7.30 -0.03 21.11
N ARG A 289 -7.14 -0.36 19.83
CA ARG A 289 -6.38 -1.53 19.37
C ARG A 289 -4.88 -1.28 19.27
N CYS A 290 -4.47 -0.01 19.22
CA CYS A 290 -3.07 0.36 19.05
C CYS A 290 -2.27 0.21 20.36
N ASP A 291 -0.95 0.19 20.22
CA ASP A 291 -0.02 0.26 21.36
C ASP A 291 -0.26 1.52 22.22
N PRO A 292 0.17 1.53 23.50
CA PRO A 292 -0.17 2.60 24.44
C PRO A 292 0.21 4.01 23.97
N ALA A 293 1.36 4.17 23.29
CA ALA A 293 1.83 5.49 22.84
C ALA A 293 0.92 6.04 21.72
N ARG A 294 0.66 5.22 20.70
CA ARG A 294 -0.24 5.60 19.59
C ARG A 294 -1.68 5.76 20.06
N ARG A 295 -2.12 4.90 20.99
CA ARG A 295 -3.44 5.01 21.61
C ARG A 295 -3.66 6.39 22.22
N GLN A 296 -2.70 6.91 22.96
CA GLN A 296 -2.80 8.23 23.58
C GLN A 296 -2.88 9.33 22.53
N LEU A 297 -1.96 9.34 21.55
CA LEU A 297 -1.92 10.36 20.50
C LEU A 297 -3.19 10.38 19.64
N MET A 298 -3.75 9.22 19.29
CA MET A 298 -4.98 9.14 18.52
C MET A 298 -6.19 9.60 19.34
N ARG A 299 -6.26 9.22 20.62
CA ARG A 299 -7.32 9.65 21.54
C ARG A 299 -7.31 11.18 21.73
N GLU A 300 -6.14 11.79 21.89
CA GLU A 300 -6.00 13.25 21.98
C GLU A 300 -6.60 13.96 20.75
N GLN A 301 -6.43 13.42 19.55
CA GLN A 301 -7.05 13.98 18.36
C GLN A 301 -8.57 13.83 18.38
N LEU A 302 -9.12 12.69 18.82
CA LEU A 302 -10.56 12.51 18.96
C LEU A 302 -11.14 13.48 20.00
N GLU A 303 -10.48 13.64 21.15
CA GLU A 303 -10.87 14.60 22.20
C GLU A 303 -10.82 16.05 21.68
N ARG A 304 -9.77 16.42 20.93
CA ARG A 304 -9.64 17.73 20.28
C ARG A 304 -10.79 18.01 19.32
N ILE A 305 -11.15 17.03 18.48
CA ILE A 305 -12.25 17.15 17.52
C ILE A 305 -13.57 17.28 18.28
N GLY A 306 -13.83 16.38 19.25
CA GLY A 306 -15.10 16.35 20.00
C GLY A 306 -15.33 17.58 20.90
N GLY A 307 -14.25 18.29 21.26
CA GLY A 307 -14.33 19.52 22.07
C GLY A 307 -14.80 20.76 21.30
N LEU A 308 -15.02 20.68 19.97
CA LEU A 308 -15.46 21.84 19.20
C LEU A 308 -17.00 21.99 19.24
N PRO A 309 -17.51 23.17 19.66
CA PRO A 309 -18.97 23.40 19.77
C PRO A 309 -19.69 23.47 18.40
N THR A 310 -18.94 23.69 17.33
CA THR A 310 -19.49 23.81 15.96
C THR A 310 -19.45 22.53 15.16
N LEU A 311 -19.08 21.40 15.82
CA LEU A 311 -18.98 20.12 15.16
C LEU A 311 -20.35 19.63 14.67
N SER A 312 -20.40 19.08 13.45
CA SER A 312 -21.61 18.47 12.90
C SER A 312 -22.04 17.24 13.70
N ASP A 313 -23.34 16.93 13.67
CA ASP A 313 -23.87 15.73 14.34
C ASP A 313 -23.25 14.45 13.77
N ASP A 314 -22.96 14.38 12.46
CA ASP A 314 -22.34 13.23 11.80
C ASP A 314 -20.96 12.88 12.38
N VAL A 315 -20.11 13.87 12.60
CA VAL A 315 -18.76 13.66 13.16
C VAL A 315 -18.84 13.48 14.68
N LYS A 316 -19.69 14.26 15.36
CA LYS A 316 -19.89 14.19 16.80
C LYS A 316 -20.31 12.80 17.25
N GLU A 317 -21.29 12.19 16.59
CA GLU A 317 -21.76 10.83 16.89
C GLU A 317 -20.61 9.80 16.85
N ILE A 318 -19.75 9.88 15.82
CA ILE A 318 -18.64 8.94 15.68
C ILE A 318 -17.60 9.16 16.78
N VAL A 319 -17.27 10.43 17.10
CA VAL A 319 -16.31 10.76 18.16
C VAL A 319 -16.82 10.27 19.51
N GLU A 320 -18.08 10.57 19.88
CA GLU A 320 -18.66 10.16 21.14
C GLU A 320 -18.71 8.63 21.29
N LYS A 321 -19.14 7.91 20.23
CA LYS A 321 -19.12 6.44 20.22
C LYS A 321 -17.71 5.86 20.28
N SER A 322 -16.73 6.56 19.73
CA SER A 322 -15.35 6.08 19.79
C SER A 322 -14.71 6.32 21.17
N LEU A 323 -15.08 7.38 21.89
CA LEU A 323 -14.52 7.71 23.20
C LEU A 323 -15.26 7.01 24.35
N SER A 324 -16.55 6.66 24.20
CA SER A 324 -17.29 5.83 25.14
C SER A 324 -16.76 4.40 25.19
#